data_dca11078bf2a2b293fe480c1f7652e2d
#
_entry.id   dca11078bf2a2b293fe480c1f7652e2d
#
_cell.length_a   1.000
_cell.length_b   1.000
_cell.length_c   1.000
_cell.angle_alpha   90.00
_cell.angle_beta   90.00
_cell.angle_gamma   90.00
#
_symmetry.space_group_name_H-M   'P 1'
#
loop_
_entity.id
_entity.type
_entity.pdbx_description
1 polymer ?
#
loop_
_entity_poly.entity_id
_entity_poly.type
_entity_poly.pdbx_seq_one_letter_code
_entity_poly.pdbx_strand_id
1 'polypeptide(L)'
;SDKPLERINYIPYAGAIEMITLSSFVEYIKANVDVMADKMIVHVVSPTEVRLYSALDADRKREYLVNVRAGLPDFRFGSFIDHENFVIALQSKFAPNEDRDLVLKFAGTVEDGTVAQYGDDGVTQKATVKTGLASKADAVVPNPVTLIPYRTFLEVQQPASDFIFRMKSANGVQCAIFEADGGAWKNEAMDNIKEYLKNELTDLKQFTVIS
;
A
#
# COMPACT_ATOMS: atom_id res chain seq x y z
N SER A 1 53.46 11.38 -35.52
CA SER A 1 52.58 10.39 -36.10
C SER A 1 51.18 10.59 -35.53
N ASP A 2 50.32 11.16 -36.34
CA ASP A 2 48.93 11.38 -35.97
C ASP A 2 48.20 10.04 -36.02
N LYS A 3 47.91 9.49 -34.86
CA LYS A 3 46.95 8.38 -34.78
C LYS A 3 45.54 8.95 -35.04
N PRO A 4 44.73 8.35 -35.91
CA PRO A 4 43.38 8.80 -36.13
C PRO A 4 42.62 8.70 -34.80
N LEU A 5 41.89 9.75 -34.46
CA LEU A 5 40.99 9.76 -33.31
C LEU A 5 39.89 8.73 -33.58
N GLU A 6 39.91 7.62 -32.87
CA GLU A 6 38.82 6.67 -32.88
C GLU A 6 37.61 7.29 -32.19
N ARG A 7 36.47 7.29 -32.89
CA ARG A 7 35.23 7.73 -32.32
C ARG A 7 34.81 6.70 -31.28
N ILE A 8 34.80 7.06 -29.99
CA ILE A 8 34.30 6.22 -28.95
C ILE A 8 32.76 6.18 -29.11
N ASN A 9 32.26 5.07 -29.63
CA ASN A 9 30.82 4.83 -29.69
C ASN A 9 30.33 4.46 -28.30
N TYR A 10 29.59 5.38 -27.66
CA TYR A 10 28.89 5.08 -26.40
C TYR A 10 27.65 4.23 -26.69
N ILE A 11 27.61 3.00 -26.16
CA ILE A 11 26.48 2.13 -26.27
C ILE A 11 25.72 2.24 -24.94
N PRO A 12 24.51 2.85 -24.91
CA PRO A 12 23.74 2.94 -23.71
C PRO A 12 23.18 1.57 -23.34
N TYR A 13 22.96 1.33 -22.04
CA TYR A 13 22.23 0.17 -21.56
C TYR A 13 20.76 0.24 -22.02
N ALA A 14 20.14 -0.94 -22.14
CA ALA A 14 18.69 -1.03 -22.34
C ALA A 14 17.95 -0.38 -21.15
N GLY A 15 16.77 0.14 -21.41
CA GLY A 15 15.91 0.64 -20.35
C GLY A 15 15.39 -0.49 -19.44
N ALA A 16 15.09 -0.16 -18.20
CA ALA A 16 14.50 -1.11 -17.27
C ALA A 16 13.10 -1.56 -17.71
N ILE A 17 12.78 -2.82 -17.46
CA ILE A 17 11.44 -3.37 -17.72
C ILE A 17 10.51 -2.92 -16.59
N GLU A 18 9.36 -2.36 -16.93
CA GLU A 18 8.33 -1.98 -15.97
C GLU A 18 7.39 -3.17 -15.71
N MET A 19 7.16 -3.48 -14.43
CA MET A 19 6.27 -4.55 -13.96
C MET A 19 5.35 -4.03 -12.87
N ILE A 20 4.25 -4.74 -12.65
CA ILE A 20 3.26 -4.36 -11.62
C ILE A 20 3.09 -5.40 -10.52
N THR A 21 3.68 -6.58 -10.65
CA THR A 21 3.56 -7.68 -9.67
C THR A 21 4.92 -8.23 -9.26
N LEU A 22 5.01 -8.71 -8.03
CA LEU A 22 6.18 -9.45 -7.56
C LEU A 22 6.29 -10.82 -8.24
N SER A 23 5.17 -11.42 -8.62
CA SER A 23 5.14 -12.70 -9.35
C SER A 23 5.87 -12.59 -10.69
N SER A 24 5.58 -11.56 -11.48
CA SER A 24 6.29 -11.30 -12.75
C SER A 24 7.77 -11.08 -12.54
N PHE A 25 8.11 -10.36 -11.49
CA PHE A 25 9.50 -10.06 -11.11
C PHE A 25 10.28 -11.35 -10.79
N VAL A 26 9.72 -12.22 -9.97
CA VAL A 26 10.33 -13.51 -9.62
C VAL A 26 10.46 -14.40 -10.86
N GLU A 27 9.45 -14.43 -11.71
CA GLU A 27 9.46 -15.17 -12.97
C GLU A 27 10.59 -14.69 -13.89
N TYR A 28 10.75 -13.39 -14.06
CA TYR A 28 11.84 -12.80 -14.84
C TYR A 28 13.22 -13.22 -14.30
N ILE A 29 13.42 -13.13 -12.99
CA ILE A 29 14.68 -13.51 -12.34
C ILE A 29 14.98 -14.99 -12.58
N LYS A 30 14.02 -15.88 -12.37
CA LYS A 30 14.21 -17.32 -12.52
C LYS A 30 14.47 -17.73 -13.97
N ALA A 31 13.86 -17.05 -14.92
CA ALA A 31 14.07 -17.31 -16.36
C ALA A 31 15.44 -16.87 -16.83
N ASN A 32 16.01 -15.83 -16.24
CA ASN A 32 17.35 -15.27 -16.56
C ASN A 32 17.60 -15.08 -18.08
N VAL A 33 16.59 -14.61 -18.79
CA VAL A 33 16.66 -14.45 -20.26
C VAL A 33 17.68 -13.41 -20.69
N ASP A 34 17.93 -12.40 -19.85
CA ASP A 34 18.87 -11.31 -20.13
C ASP A 34 20.29 -11.60 -19.61
N VAL A 35 20.52 -12.80 -19.09
CA VAL A 35 21.83 -13.24 -18.59
C VAL A 35 22.42 -12.22 -17.62
N MET A 36 21.83 -12.15 -16.44
CA MET A 36 22.19 -11.17 -15.41
C MET A 36 23.63 -11.36 -14.91
N ALA A 37 24.22 -10.27 -14.42
CA ALA A 37 25.53 -10.28 -13.79
C ALA A 37 25.55 -11.19 -12.55
N ASP A 38 26.77 -11.62 -12.16
CA ASP A 38 26.97 -12.53 -11.02
C ASP A 38 26.56 -11.95 -9.67
N LYS A 39 26.49 -10.63 -9.55
CA LYS A 39 26.07 -9.92 -8.34
C LYS A 39 24.98 -8.92 -8.68
N MET A 40 23.80 -9.18 -8.15
CA MET A 40 22.60 -8.39 -8.36
C MET A 40 22.04 -7.89 -7.04
N ILE A 41 21.38 -6.75 -7.09
CA ILE A 41 20.71 -6.14 -5.94
C ILE A 41 19.21 -6.09 -6.23
N VAL A 42 18.43 -6.70 -5.34
CA VAL A 42 16.97 -6.53 -5.28
C VAL A 42 16.68 -5.50 -4.20
N HIS A 43 16.22 -4.35 -4.60
CA HIS A 43 16.01 -3.20 -3.71
C HIS A 43 14.53 -2.96 -3.48
N VAL A 44 14.08 -3.20 -2.26
CA VAL A 44 12.75 -2.83 -1.79
C VAL A 44 12.79 -1.34 -1.45
N VAL A 45 12.34 -0.51 -2.37
CA VAL A 45 12.44 0.96 -2.27
C VAL A 45 11.39 1.52 -1.32
N SER A 46 10.18 0.97 -1.41
CA SER A 46 9.02 1.42 -0.67
C SER A 46 7.99 0.28 -0.57
N PRO A 47 6.88 0.45 0.14
CA PRO A 47 5.81 -0.53 0.14
C PRO A 47 5.21 -0.85 -1.24
N THR A 48 5.47 -0.01 -2.23
CA THR A 48 4.87 -0.11 -3.57
C THR A 48 5.88 -0.22 -4.69
N GLU A 49 7.18 -0.26 -4.38
CA GLU A 49 8.22 -0.27 -5.42
C GLU A 49 9.40 -1.17 -5.05
N VAL A 50 9.78 -2.00 -6.03
CA VAL A 50 10.98 -2.84 -5.98
C VAL A 50 11.78 -2.62 -7.26
N ARG A 51 13.10 -2.56 -7.16
CA ARG A 51 14.01 -2.43 -8.29
C ARG A 51 15.02 -3.57 -8.31
N LEU A 52 15.45 -3.92 -9.52
CA LEU A 52 16.53 -4.86 -9.77
C LEU A 52 17.63 -4.16 -10.54
N TYR A 53 18.83 -4.18 -10.00
CA TYR A 53 20.01 -3.64 -10.68
C TYR A 53 21.27 -4.42 -10.32
N SER A 54 22.30 -4.29 -11.15
CA SER A 54 23.58 -4.95 -10.92
C SER A 54 24.37 -4.27 -9.79
N ALA A 55 25.32 -5.02 -9.21
CA ALA A 55 26.41 -4.42 -8.47
C ALA A 55 27.22 -3.47 -9.41
N LEU A 56 28.06 -2.65 -8.83
CA LEU A 56 28.92 -1.77 -9.61
C LEU A 56 29.92 -2.58 -10.44
N ASP A 57 30.07 -2.24 -11.71
CA ASP A 57 31.10 -2.79 -12.58
C ASP A 57 32.48 -2.14 -12.33
N ALA A 58 33.46 -2.51 -13.14
CA ALA A 58 34.83 -1.94 -13.04
C ALA A 58 34.86 -0.42 -13.25
N ASP A 59 33.94 0.12 -14.04
CA ASP A 59 33.81 1.55 -14.32
C ASP A 59 32.88 2.26 -13.33
N ARG A 60 32.46 1.56 -12.24
CA ARG A 60 31.56 2.07 -11.20
C ARG A 60 30.17 2.43 -11.73
N LYS A 61 29.66 1.66 -12.70
CA LYS A 61 28.33 1.80 -13.28
C LYS A 61 27.44 0.63 -12.89
N ARG A 62 26.14 0.85 -13.00
CA ARG A 62 25.09 -0.16 -12.74
C ARG A 62 24.22 -0.34 -13.96
N GLU A 63 23.77 -1.57 -14.18
CA GLU A 63 22.72 -1.89 -15.13
C GLU A 63 21.39 -2.01 -14.37
N TYR A 64 20.38 -1.23 -14.76
CA TYR A 64 19.05 -1.24 -14.17
C TYR A 64 18.13 -2.09 -15.03
N LEU A 65 17.67 -3.23 -14.50
CA LEU A 65 16.96 -4.23 -15.29
C LEU A 65 15.45 -4.17 -15.13
N VAL A 66 14.94 -3.93 -13.91
CA VAL A 66 13.51 -3.96 -13.65
C VAL A 66 13.12 -2.90 -12.62
N ASN A 67 11.99 -2.26 -12.88
CA ASN A 67 11.23 -1.49 -11.89
C ASN A 67 9.86 -2.13 -11.71
N VAL A 68 9.53 -2.51 -10.48
CA VAL A 68 8.21 -3.06 -10.14
C VAL A 68 7.45 -2.04 -9.33
N ARG A 69 6.27 -1.64 -9.80
CA ARG A 69 5.38 -0.73 -9.08
C ARG A 69 4.02 -1.36 -8.93
N ALA A 70 3.56 -1.53 -7.69
CA ALA A 70 2.28 -2.12 -7.40
C ALA A 70 1.14 -1.28 -7.99
N GLY A 71 0.22 -1.95 -8.70
CA GLY A 71 -1.04 -1.34 -9.16
C GLY A 71 -2.07 -1.44 -8.05
N LEU A 72 -2.29 -0.35 -7.30
CA LEU A 72 -3.13 -0.35 -6.11
C LEU A 72 -4.33 0.56 -6.28
N PRO A 73 -5.45 0.26 -5.58
CA PRO A 73 -6.57 1.19 -5.51
C PRO A 73 -6.15 2.48 -4.82
N ASP A 74 -6.72 3.60 -5.27
CA ASP A 74 -6.52 4.89 -4.65
C ASP A 74 -7.58 5.13 -3.57
N PHE A 75 -7.14 5.51 -2.37
CA PHE A 75 -8.01 5.92 -1.28
C PHE A 75 -7.40 7.14 -0.57
N ARG A 76 -8.20 8.17 -0.39
CA ARG A 76 -7.75 9.40 0.26
C ARG A 76 -8.03 9.38 1.75
N PHE A 77 -7.00 9.08 2.54
CA PHE A 77 -7.04 9.21 4.00
C PHE A 77 -7.11 10.68 4.41
N GLY A 78 -7.77 10.95 5.53
CA GLY A 78 -7.85 12.29 6.10
C GLY A 78 -8.83 13.24 5.41
N SER A 79 -9.66 12.73 4.50
CA SER A 79 -10.68 13.51 3.78
C SER A 79 -12.06 12.95 4.01
N PHE A 80 -13.02 13.83 4.30
CA PHE A 80 -14.43 13.46 4.39
C PHE A 80 -15.00 13.23 3.00
N ILE A 81 -15.69 12.11 2.83
CA ILE A 81 -16.45 11.76 1.62
C ILE A 81 -17.86 11.35 2.04
N ASP A 82 -18.81 11.40 1.10
CA ASP A 82 -20.18 10.97 1.39
C ASP A 82 -20.21 9.50 1.82
N HIS A 83 -21.17 9.15 2.67
CA HIS A 83 -21.22 7.84 3.30
C HIS A 83 -21.36 6.68 2.29
N GLU A 84 -22.05 6.89 1.18
CA GLU A 84 -22.22 5.85 0.16
C GLU A 84 -20.89 5.53 -0.53
N ASN A 85 -20.14 6.53 -0.98
CA ASN A 85 -18.81 6.33 -1.54
C ASN A 85 -17.83 5.76 -0.52
N PHE A 86 -17.97 6.16 0.75
CA PHE A 86 -17.17 5.60 1.83
C PHE A 86 -17.44 4.10 2.05
N VAL A 87 -18.70 3.70 2.07
CA VAL A 87 -19.09 2.28 2.20
C VAL A 87 -18.56 1.45 1.03
N ILE A 88 -18.69 1.96 -0.20
CA ILE A 88 -18.15 1.31 -1.40
C ILE A 88 -16.62 1.17 -1.30
N ALA A 89 -15.93 2.22 -0.88
CA ALA A 89 -14.48 2.20 -0.73
C ALA A 89 -14.03 1.17 0.33
N LEU A 90 -14.70 1.11 1.47
CA LEU A 90 -14.39 0.11 2.51
C LEU A 90 -14.56 -1.32 2.00
N GLN A 91 -15.59 -1.59 1.20
CA GLN A 91 -15.83 -2.92 0.65
C GLN A 91 -14.85 -3.29 -0.45
N SER A 92 -14.38 -2.32 -1.24
CA SER A 92 -13.58 -2.57 -2.44
C SER A 92 -12.08 -2.37 -2.25
N LYS A 93 -11.65 -1.60 -1.26
CA LYS A 93 -10.24 -1.17 -1.09
C LYS A 93 -9.61 -1.62 0.23
N PHE A 94 -10.35 -2.34 1.05
CA PHE A 94 -9.91 -2.85 2.35
C PHE A 94 -10.20 -4.35 2.46
N ALA A 95 -9.27 -5.09 3.03
CA ALA A 95 -9.47 -6.50 3.28
C ALA A 95 -10.54 -6.70 4.37
N PRO A 96 -11.32 -7.80 4.32
CA PRO A 96 -12.31 -8.10 5.34
C PRO A 96 -11.68 -8.29 6.72
N ASN A 97 -12.26 -7.66 7.73
CA ASN A 97 -12.00 -7.93 9.14
C ASN A 97 -13.18 -7.45 9.97
N GLU A 98 -13.15 -7.73 11.27
CA GLU A 98 -14.23 -7.42 12.20
C GLU A 98 -14.52 -5.91 12.27
N ASP A 99 -13.48 -5.08 12.38
CA ASP A 99 -13.66 -3.62 12.48
C ASP A 99 -14.17 -3.02 11.17
N ARG A 100 -13.81 -3.57 10.02
CA ARG A 100 -14.40 -3.15 8.73
C ARG A 100 -15.91 -3.36 8.74
N ASP A 101 -16.34 -4.52 9.18
CA ASP A 101 -17.78 -4.85 9.25
C ASP A 101 -18.51 -3.93 10.23
N LEU A 102 -17.89 -3.61 11.35
CA LEU A 102 -18.44 -2.67 12.33
C LEU A 102 -18.61 -1.27 11.75
N VAL A 103 -17.60 -0.75 11.07
CA VAL A 103 -17.64 0.57 10.43
C VAL A 103 -18.66 0.60 9.29
N LEU A 104 -18.72 -0.46 8.47
CA LEU A 104 -19.70 -0.59 7.40
C LEU A 104 -21.14 -0.53 7.94
N LYS A 105 -21.40 -1.29 8.97
CA LYS A 105 -22.72 -1.31 9.62
C LYS A 105 -23.07 0.05 10.19
N PHE A 106 -22.13 0.71 10.85
CA PHE A 106 -22.35 2.02 11.46
C PHE A 106 -22.61 3.07 10.36
N ALA A 107 -21.76 3.17 9.34
CA ALA A 107 -21.90 4.12 8.25
C ALA A 107 -23.19 3.89 7.44
N GLY A 108 -23.62 2.63 7.29
CA GLY A 108 -24.83 2.25 6.57
C GLY A 108 -26.14 2.49 7.34
N THR A 109 -26.09 2.63 8.67
CA THR A 109 -27.28 2.75 9.52
C THR A 109 -27.39 4.10 10.23
N VAL A 110 -26.38 4.96 10.17
CA VAL A 110 -26.42 6.28 10.81
C VAL A 110 -27.51 7.16 10.21
N GLU A 111 -28.20 7.91 11.06
CA GLU A 111 -29.21 8.86 10.65
C GLU A 111 -28.59 10.24 10.45
N ASP A 112 -28.90 10.89 9.31
CA ASP A 112 -28.39 12.21 9.00
C ASP A 112 -28.84 13.26 10.03
N GLY A 113 -27.98 14.23 10.31
CA GLY A 113 -28.25 15.30 11.27
C GLY A 113 -28.05 14.92 12.72
N THR A 114 -27.66 13.68 13.03
CA THR A 114 -27.55 13.18 14.40
C THR A 114 -26.13 13.09 14.94
N VAL A 115 -25.11 13.30 14.10
CA VAL A 115 -23.71 13.19 14.51
C VAL A 115 -23.34 14.38 15.39
N ALA A 116 -22.89 14.11 16.61
CA ALA A 116 -22.50 15.12 17.59
C ALA A 116 -21.29 14.64 18.40
N GLN A 117 -20.58 15.58 19.01
CA GLN A 117 -19.57 15.26 20.00
C GLN A 117 -20.23 14.75 21.29
N TYR A 118 -19.59 13.77 21.91
CA TYR A 118 -20.06 13.15 23.13
C TYR A 118 -19.12 13.45 24.29
N GLY A 119 -19.69 13.95 25.42
CA GLY A 119 -18.93 14.26 26.61
C GLY A 119 -18.00 15.48 26.47
N ASP A 120 -17.16 15.68 27.47
CA ASP A 120 -16.28 16.84 27.60
C ASP A 120 -14.88 16.61 26.98
N ASP A 121 -14.63 15.43 26.41
CA ASP A 121 -13.29 15.07 25.86
C ASP A 121 -12.99 15.68 24.50
N GLY A 122 -14.01 16.19 23.77
CA GLY A 122 -13.87 16.77 22.45
C GLY A 122 -13.45 15.77 21.36
N VAL A 123 -13.36 14.47 21.67
CA VAL A 123 -12.87 13.41 20.80
C VAL A 123 -13.96 12.42 20.40
N THR A 124 -14.73 11.95 21.40
CA THR A 124 -15.76 10.92 21.18
C THR A 124 -16.96 11.50 20.44
N GLN A 125 -17.41 10.82 19.41
CA GLN A 125 -18.63 11.16 18.67
C GLN A 125 -19.75 10.18 18.98
N LYS A 126 -20.98 10.70 18.95
CA LYS A 126 -22.22 9.95 19.09
C LYS A 126 -23.14 10.24 17.91
N ALA A 127 -23.87 9.24 17.48
CA ALA A 127 -24.86 9.37 16.43
C ALA A 127 -26.06 8.45 16.71
N THR A 128 -27.19 8.71 16.07
CA THR A 128 -28.33 7.82 16.09
C THR A 128 -28.22 6.86 14.93
N VAL A 129 -28.37 5.56 15.22
CA VAL A 129 -28.31 4.48 14.23
C VAL A 129 -29.64 3.73 14.17
N LYS A 130 -30.00 3.23 12.99
CA LYS A 130 -31.16 2.38 12.78
C LYS A 130 -30.81 0.96 13.24
N THR A 131 -31.66 0.41 14.13
CA THR A 131 -31.48 -0.95 14.68
C THR A 131 -32.49 -1.95 14.14
N GLY A 132 -33.48 -1.48 13.37
CA GLY A 132 -34.53 -2.27 12.74
C GLY A 132 -35.43 -1.36 11.88
N LEU A 133 -36.56 -1.90 11.39
CA LEU A 133 -37.46 -1.17 10.49
C LEU A 133 -38.04 0.12 11.10
N ALA A 134 -38.29 0.12 12.40
CA ALA A 134 -38.87 1.26 13.13
C ALA A 134 -38.09 1.58 14.42
N SER A 135 -36.94 0.97 14.63
CA SER A 135 -36.16 1.12 15.86
C SER A 135 -34.91 1.92 15.59
N LYS A 136 -34.54 2.82 16.53
CA LYS A 136 -33.34 3.63 16.52
C LYS A 136 -32.68 3.59 17.89
N ALA A 137 -31.40 3.74 17.95
CA ALA A 137 -30.60 3.85 19.17
C ALA A 137 -29.47 4.84 19.01
N ASP A 138 -29.14 5.53 20.10
CA ASP A 138 -27.92 6.31 20.19
C ASP A 138 -26.72 5.36 20.34
N ALA A 139 -25.66 5.63 19.60
CA ALA A 139 -24.44 4.83 19.64
C ALA A 139 -23.18 5.71 19.58
N VAL A 140 -22.12 5.25 20.22
CA VAL A 140 -20.81 5.88 20.13
C VAL A 140 -20.18 5.47 18.80
N VAL A 141 -19.67 6.44 18.06
CA VAL A 141 -18.95 6.19 16.81
C VAL A 141 -17.68 5.38 17.11
N PRO A 142 -17.49 4.21 16.44
CA PRO A 142 -16.31 3.38 16.68
C PRO A 142 -15.02 4.16 16.43
N ASN A 143 -14.13 4.22 17.42
CA ASN A 143 -12.85 4.93 17.30
C ASN A 143 -11.92 4.57 18.47
N PRO A 144 -10.66 4.15 18.26
CA PRO A 144 -10.07 3.86 16.95
C PRO A 144 -10.62 2.58 16.33
N VAL A 145 -10.30 2.36 15.06
CA VAL A 145 -10.63 1.13 14.34
C VAL A 145 -9.38 0.57 13.68
N THR A 146 -9.25 -0.76 13.68
CA THR A 146 -8.17 -1.48 13.01
C THR A 146 -8.65 -1.93 11.65
N LEU A 147 -8.04 -1.40 10.58
CA LEU A 147 -8.41 -1.71 9.20
C LEU A 147 -7.21 -2.21 8.40
N ILE A 148 -7.48 -2.91 7.30
CA ILE A 148 -6.46 -3.54 6.45
C ILE A 148 -6.62 -3.03 5.01
N PRO A 149 -6.19 -1.81 4.70
CA PRO A 149 -6.25 -1.31 3.32
C PRO A 149 -5.29 -2.07 2.41
N TYR A 150 -5.69 -2.23 1.13
CA TYR A 150 -4.80 -2.72 0.10
C TYR A 150 -3.84 -1.60 -0.30
N ARG A 151 -2.61 -1.64 0.19
CA ARG A 151 -1.61 -0.57 0.02
C ARG A 151 -0.17 -1.05 -0.21
N THR A 152 0.00 -2.33 -0.45
CA THR A 152 1.26 -2.94 -0.89
C THR A 152 0.97 -4.08 -1.88
N PHE A 153 1.99 -4.74 -2.40
CA PHE A 153 1.84 -5.83 -3.36
C PHE A 153 0.89 -6.92 -2.86
N LEU A 154 0.06 -7.46 -3.75
CA LEU A 154 -0.95 -8.47 -3.40
C LEU A 154 -0.35 -9.83 -3.04
N GLU A 155 0.90 -10.12 -3.43
CA GLU A 155 1.59 -11.36 -3.10
C GLU A 155 1.99 -11.45 -1.62
N VAL A 156 2.00 -10.34 -0.90
CA VAL A 156 2.35 -10.29 0.52
C VAL A 156 1.16 -9.90 1.38
N GLN A 157 1.27 -10.17 2.68
CA GLN A 157 0.24 -9.78 3.62
C GLN A 157 0.10 -8.26 3.69
N GLN A 158 -1.14 -7.76 3.61
CA GLN A 158 -1.43 -6.35 3.81
C GLN A 158 -1.32 -6.01 5.30
N PRO A 159 -0.55 -4.98 5.68
CA PRO A 159 -0.47 -4.56 7.07
C PRO A 159 -1.80 -4.02 7.59
N ALA A 160 -2.16 -4.42 8.80
CA ALA A 160 -3.23 -3.78 9.55
C ALA A 160 -2.71 -2.52 10.24
N SER A 161 -3.55 -1.51 10.36
CA SER A 161 -3.24 -0.28 11.09
C SER A 161 -4.45 0.22 11.86
N ASP A 162 -4.20 0.96 12.91
CA ASP A 162 -5.22 1.72 13.59
C ASP A 162 -5.50 3.02 12.86
N PHE A 163 -6.77 3.35 12.77
CA PHE A 163 -7.27 4.57 12.16
C PHE A 163 -8.22 5.28 13.10
N ILE A 164 -8.26 6.60 12.99
CA ILE A 164 -9.27 7.43 13.61
C ILE A 164 -10.45 7.52 12.64
N PHE A 165 -11.61 7.01 13.05
CA PHE A 165 -12.84 7.11 12.27
C PHE A 165 -13.66 8.31 12.75
N ARG A 166 -14.04 9.17 11.81
CA ARG A 166 -14.82 10.38 12.09
C ARG A 166 -15.99 10.49 11.15
N MET A 167 -17.09 11.05 11.66
CA MET A 167 -18.29 11.34 10.89
C MET A 167 -18.69 12.80 11.06
N LYS A 168 -19.39 13.34 10.10
CA LYS A 168 -20.07 14.63 10.19
C LYS A 168 -21.34 14.66 9.36
N SER A 169 -22.29 15.49 9.76
CA SER A 169 -23.51 15.79 9.01
C SER A 169 -23.36 17.17 8.39
N ALA A 170 -23.00 17.19 7.09
CA ALA A 170 -22.85 18.42 6.31
C ALA A 170 -23.30 18.09 4.88
N ASN A 171 -24.53 18.51 4.52
CA ASN A 171 -25.17 18.12 3.25
C ASN A 171 -25.24 16.59 3.08
N GLY A 172 -25.76 15.90 4.11
CA GLY A 172 -25.73 14.44 4.23
C GLY A 172 -24.62 13.97 5.16
N VAL A 173 -24.59 12.67 5.44
CA VAL A 173 -23.57 12.04 6.27
C VAL A 173 -22.28 11.93 5.49
N GLN A 174 -21.18 12.38 6.07
CA GLN A 174 -19.82 12.23 5.55
C GLN A 174 -18.96 11.46 6.54
N CYS A 175 -18.06 10.66 6.01
CA CYS A 175 -17.15 9.82 6.79
C CYS A 175 -15.70 10.06 6.36
N ALA A 176 -14.79 9.92 7.32
CA ALA A 176 -13.35 9.97 7.08
C ALA A 176 -12.63 8.98 7.99
N ILE A 177 -11.51 8.46 7.51
CA ILE A 177 -10.53 7.77 8.33
C ILE A 177 -9.19 8.45 8.23
N PHE A 178 -8.52 8.59 9.37
CA PHE A 178 -7.23 9.25 9.49
C PHE A 178 -6.20 8.23 9.94
N GLU A 179 -5.03 8.23 9.31
CA GLU A 179 -3.94 7.35 9.72
C GLU A 179 -3.48 7.70 11.14
N ALA A 180 -3.25 6.66 11.95
CA ALA A 180 -2.94 6.81 13.38
C ALA A 180 -1.79 5.91 13.86
N ASP A 181 -0.98 5.35 12.94
CA ASP A 181 0.15 4.47 13.28
C ASP A 181 1.52 5.10 13.06
N GLY A 182 1.58 6.39 12.72
CA GLY A 182 2.83 7.10 12.44
C GLY A 182 3.56 6.60 11.19
N GLY A 183 2.90 5.84 10.33
CA GLY A 183 3.50 5.25 9.13
C GLY A 183 4.23 3.92 9.39
N ALA A 184 4.07 3.31 10.56
CA ALA A 184 4.71 2.03 10.92
C ALA A 184 4.36 0.90 9.94
N TRP A 185 3.18 0.93 9.33
CA TRP A 185 2.75 -0.05 8.33
C TRP A 185 3.71 -0.14 7.14
N LYS A 186 4.40 0.96 6.80
CA LYS A 186 5.36 0.99 5.68
C LYS A 186 6.55 0.08 5.94
N ASN A 187 7.07 0.09 7.15
CA ASN A 187 8.16 -0.78 7.55
C ASN A 187 7.71 -2.25 7.53
N GLU A 188 6.54 -2.55 8.05
CA GLU A 188 5.97 -3.90 8.01
C GLU A 188 5.77 -4.39 6.57
N ALA A 189 5.21 -3.56 5.69
CA ALA A 189 5.05 -3.91 4.29
C ALA A 189 6.38 -4.20 3.60
N MET A 190 7.41 -3.38 3.84
CA MET A 190 8.75 -3.57 3.28
C MET A 190 9.41 -4.84 3.80
N ASP A 191 9.26 -5.15 5.07
CA ASP A 191 9.74 -6.41 5.66
C ASP A 191 9.03 -7.62 5.05
N ASN A 192 7.72 -7.55 4.84
CA ASN A 192 6.95 -8.61 4.19
C ASN A 192 7.42 -8.85 2.75
N ILE A 193 7.68 -7.79 2.00
CA ILE A 193 8.21 -7.89 0.63
C ILE A 193 9.59 -8.52 0.63
N LYS A 194 10.47 -8.06 1.51
CA LYS A 194 11.83 -8.57 1.65
C LYS A 194 11.85 -10.06 1.98
N GLU A 195 11.02 -10.49 2.93
CA GLU A 195 10.90 -11.89 3.31
C GLU A 195 10.38 -12.75 2.16
N TYR A 196 9.32 -12.29 1.48
CA TYR A 196 8.79 -12.96 0.30
C TYR A 196 9.87 -13.17 -0.77
N LEU A 197 10.60 -12.12 -1.12
CA LEU A 197 11.64 -12.18 -2.14
C LEU A 197 12.83 -13.06 -1.72
N LYS A 198 13.25 -13.00 -0.46
CA LYS A 198 14.30 -13.90 0.05
C LYS A 198 13.88 -15.36 -0.03
N ASN A 199 12.63 -15.68 0.30
CA ASN A 199 12.11 -17.04 0.22
C ASN A 199 12.04 -17.53 -1.23
N GLU A 200 11.54 -16.69 -2.15
CA GLU A 200 11.42 -17.05 -3.57
C GLU A 200 12.79 -17.20 -4.25
N LEU A 201 13.80 -16.48 -3.78
CA LEU A 201 15.15 -16.45 -4.37
C LEU A 201 16.19 -17.24 -3.56
N THR A 202 15.75 -18.10 -2.65
CA THR A 202 16.62 -18.83 -1.69
C THR A 202 17.78 -19.56 -2.38
N ASP A 203 17.53 -20.20 -3.53
CA ASP A 203 18.54 -21.00 -4.26
C ASP A 203 19.41 -20.16 -5.20
N LEU A 204 19.14 -18.87 -5.32
CA LEU A 204 19.82 -17.95 -6.25
C LEU A 204 20.73 -17.01 -5.45
N LYS A 205 21.99 -17.44 -5.28
CA LYS A 205 22.95 -16.75 -4.40
C LYS A 205 23.50 -15.42 -4.95
N GLN A 206 23.29 -15.14 -6.22
CA GLN A 206 23.76 -13.90 -6.85
C GLN A 206 22.95 -12.65 -6.45
N PHE A 207 21.80 -12.85 -5.78
CA PHE A 207 20.89 -11.76 -5.40
C PHE A 207 21.06 -11.39 -3.94
N THR A 208 21.27 -10.09 -3.68
CA THR A 208 21.21 -9.49 -2.34
C THR A 208 19.95 -8.66 -2.24
N VAL A 209 19.09 -8.98 -1.28
CA VAL A 209 17.85 -8.24 -1.03
C VAL A 209 18.09 -7.20 0.05
N ILE A 210 17.89 -5.93 -0.30
CA ILE A 210 17.96 -4.79 0.63
C ILE A 210 16.62 -4.08 0.72
N SER A 211 16.35 -3.46 1.84
CA SER A 211 15.12 -2.69 2.07
C SER A 211 15.38 -1.45 2.92
#